data_ef6cc6ea52327a3d0d82fc47659f256f
#
_entry.id   ef6cc6ea52327a3d0d82fc47659f256f
#
_cell.length_a   1.000
_cell.length_b   1.000
_cell.length_c   1.000
_cell.angle_alpha   90.00
_cell.angle_beta   90.00
_cell.angle_gamma   90.00
#
_symmetry.space_group_name_H-M   'P 1'
#
loop_
_entity.id
_entity.type
_entity.pdbx_description
1 polymer ?
#
loop_
_entity_poly.entity_id
_entity_poly.type
_entity_poly.pdbx_seq_one_letter_code
_entity_poly.pdbx_strand_id
1 'polypeptide(L)'
;GTKTMRQAVDSGYGNAIRTIIDANTTTLITALALYQFGTGPIKGFAVTLSFGIVISMFTAITITRALYDGLIDRWNVDKLSIGKADPFGKIKFGFMKFGKAAFTITWSVIFIGFITIAMRGGLLWGVDFQGGSLLEISFNPPAQVEDIRGALSSVDIDGTTVDMTDSEIKEFGAEGNVLIRASSDVWNEQQVATSVKAALVNQFPDNLKGGEETWLRQEGSVSPKIGKELTVDALKAVMWSILGIVLYIAVRFRHVGGFRFGIGAITALIHDVLIVLAVFSIIGEEITMAVVAALLTVVGYSTNDTIVVFDRIREGLGRARREGFSAVVDKSINECLNRTMMTSLTVLLVLAFLLAGSQSTNFGFALALTFGVITGTYSSIFVASPIVVWWHTWVTKKRDAMRRSRGSKQKASKSRISGRVEE
;
A
#
# COMPACT_ATOMS: atom_id res chain seq x y z
N GLY A 1 26.14 24.93 23.41
CA GLY A 1 25.64 24.77 24.75
C GLY A 1 24.94 23.42 24.90
N THR A 2 25.29 22.65 25.90
CA THR A 2 24.63 21.38 26.22
C THR A 2 23.21 21.70 26.73
N LYS A 3 22.18 21.25 26.01
CA LYS A 3 20.79 21.36 26.44
C LYS A 3 20.60 20.48 27.69
N THR A 4 19.80 20.98 28.66
CA THR A 4 19.35 20.11 29.75
C THR A 4 18.48 18.98 29.19
N MET A 5 18.34 17.86 29.92
CA MET A 5 17.53 16.72 29.50
C MET A 5 16.09 17.14 29.15
N ARG A 6 15.48 17.95 30.00
CA ARG A 6 14.13 18.51 29.78
C ARG A 6 14.04 19.32 28.50
N GLN A 7 14.99 20.20 28.23
CA GLN A 7 15.06 20.98 26.99
C GLN A 7 15.27 20.09 25.76
N ALA A 8 16.00 19.00 25.90
CA ALA A 8 16.20 18.02 24.81
C ALA A 8 14.90 17.28 24.49
N VAL A 9 14.16 16.83 25.51
CA VAL A 9 12.84 16.18 25.35
C VAL A 9 11.83 17.14 24.76
N ASP A 10 11.69 18.37 25.27
CA ASP A 10 10.77 19.38 24.72
C ASP A 10 11.07 19.71 23.26
N SER A 11 12.34 19.88 22.94
CA SER A 11 12.76 20.13 21.56
C SER A 11 12.52 18.93 20.63
N GLY A 12 12.73 17.71 21.13
CA GLY A 12 12.47 16.47 20.42
C GLY A 12 10.99 16.30 20.11
N TYR A 13 10.13 16.42 21.10
CA TYR A 13 8.69 16.34 20.94
C TYR A 13 8.13 17.45 20.05
N GLY A 14 8.59 18.71 20.20
CA GLY A 14 8.17 19.81 19.34
C GLY A 14 8.40 19.56 17.85
N ASN A 15 9.47 18.84 17.50
CA ASN A 15 9.76 18.44 16.13
C ASN A 15 8.99 17.18 15.72
N ALA A 16 8.90 16.17 16.61
CA ALA A 16 8.29 14.88 16.33
C ALA A 16 6.77 14.96 16.12
N ILE A 17 6.06 15.80 16.90
CA ILE A 17 4.59 15.95 16.85
C ILE A 17 4.10 16.22 15.43
N ARG A 18 4.73 17.15 14.72
CA ARG A 18 4.33 17.48 13.34
C ARG A 18 4.45 16.28 12.42
N THR A 19 5.56 15.56 12.50
CA THR A 19 5.80 14.39 11.66
C THR A 19 4.84 13.24 12.00
N ILE A 20 4.51 13.05 13.29
CA ILE A 20 3.53 12.05 13.75
C ILE A 20 2.14 12.39 13.21
N ILE A 21 1.71 13.65 13.31
CA ILE A 21 0.41 14.08 12.78
C ILE A 21 0.38 13.92 11.26
N ASP A 22 1.38 14.41 10.56
CA ASP A 22 1.45 14.35 9.09
C ASP A 22 1.36 12.91 8.57
N ALA A 23 2.15 12.02 9.17
CA ALA A 23 2.20 10.61 8.80
C ALA A 23 0.86 9.88 9.02
N ASN A 24 0.22 10.10 10.15
CA ASN A 24 -1.03 9.43 10.49
C ASN A 24 -2.25 10.06 9.79
N THR A 25 -2.20 11.35 9.45
CA THR A 25 -3.30 12.01 8.71
C THR A 25 -3.51 11.37 7.34
N THR A 26 -2.46 10.99 6.63
CA THR A 26 -2.60 10.32 5.32
C THR A 26 -3.27 8.97 5.43
N THR A 27 -2.94 8.18 6.45
CA THR A 27 -3.59 6.90 6.69
C THR A 27 -5.05 7.07 7.16
N LEU A 28 -5.35 8.12 7.94
CA LEU A 28 -6.73 8.46 8.30
C LEU A 28 -7.56 8.88 7.08
N ILE A 29 -7.00 9.58 6.11
CA ILE A 29 -7.69 9.92 4.85
C ILE A 29 -8.11 8.65 4.12
N THR A 30 -7.22 7.66 4.00
CA THR A 30 -7.56 6.37 3.37
C THR A 30 -8.58 5.58 4.18
N ALA A 31 -8.46 5.57 5.51
CA ALA A 31 -9.42 4.93 6.39
C ALA A 31 -10.82 5.57 6.31
N LEU A 32 -10.91 6.90 6.20
CA LEU A 32 -12.18 7.60 5.99
C LEU A 32 -12.81 7.27 4.64
N ALA A 33 -12.01 7.16 3.58
CA ALA A 33 -12.51 6.73 2.28
C ALA A 33 -13.02 5.28 2.33
N LEU A 34 -12.30 4.37 3.00
CA LEU A 34 -12.76 3.00 3.26
C LEU A 34 -14.06 2.97 4.07
N TYR A 35 -14.20 3.82 5.08
CA TYR A 35 -15.42 3.91 5.88
C TYR A 35 -16.62 4.39 5.06
N GLN A 36 -16.39 5.38 4.19
CA GLN A 36 -17.47 5.99 3.39
C GLN A 36 -17.96 5.05 2.28
N PHE A 37 -17.04 4.35 1.60
CA PHE A 37 -17.35 3.54 0.42
C PHE A 37 -17.28 2.03 0.68
N GLY A 38 -16.68 1.60 1.78
CA GLY A 38 -16.63 0.20 2.18
C GLY A 38 -17.97 -0.30 2.70
N THR A 39 -18.19 -1.60 2.59
CA THR A 39 -19.39 -2.28 3.10
C THR A 39 -18.98 -3.40 4.05
N GLY A 40 -19.90 -3.85 4.91
CA GLY A 40 -19.71 -4.98 5.79
C GLY A 40 -18.37 -4.99 6.54
N PRO A 41 -17.58 -6.06 6.40
CA PRO A 41 -16.31 -6.24 7.11
C PRO A 41 -15.29 -5.13 6.86
N ILE A 42 -15.28 -4.53 5.65
CA ILE A 42 -14.34 -3.48 5.29
C ILE A 42 -14.63 -2.19 6.03
N LYS A 43 -15.91 -1.86 6.20
CA LYS A 43 -16.30 -0.72 7.03
C LYS A 43 -15.88 -0.93 8.48
N GLY A 44 -16.02 -2.15 9.01
CA GLY A 44 -15.52 -2.54 10.32
C GLY A 44 -14.00 -2.39 10.43
N PHE A 45 -13.26 -2.85 9.42
CA PHE A 45 -11.80 -2.67 9.33
C PHE A 45 -11.42 -1.19 9.32
N ALA A 46 -12.10 -0.35 8.53
CA ALA A 46 -11.83 1.08 8.47
C ALA A 46 -12.04 1.78 9.83
N VAL A 47 -13.07 1.39 10.58
CA VAL A 47 -13.34 1.89 11.93
C VAL A 47 -12.21 1.48 12.88
N THR A 48 -11.87 0.20 12.95
CA THR A 48 -10.80 -0.30 13.84
C THR A 48 -9.45 0.32 13.50
N LEU A 49 -9.12 0.46 12.20
CA LEU A 49 -7.91 1.13 11.74
C LEU A 49 -7.89 2.61 12.19
N SER A 50 -8.99 3.33 12.02
CA SER A 50 -9.10 4.75 12.42
C SER A 50 -8.89 4.93 13.92
N PHE A 51 -9.58 4.12 14.74
CA PHE A 51 -9.39 4.15 16.20
C PHE A 51 -7.96 3.77 16.59
N GLY A 52 -7.38 2.74 15.97
CA GLY A 52 -6.00 2.33 16.21
C GLY A 52 -5.00 3.46 15.95
N ILE A 53 -5.17 4.19 14.85
CA ILE A 53 -4.32 5.33 14.50
C ILE A 53 -4.48 6.47 15.52
N VAL A 54 -5.71 6.85 15.85
CA VAL A 54 -5.96 7.94 16.81
C VAL A 54 -5.39 7.61 18.20
N ILE A 55 -5.60 6.39 18.67
CA ILE A 55 -5.07 5.93 19.97
C ILE A 55 -3.54 5.87 19.92
N SER A 56 -2.96 5.37 18.85
CA SER A 56 -1.51 5.33 18.66
C SER A 56 -0.89 6.74 18.68
N MET A 57 -1.52 7.71 18.00
CA MET A 57 -1.10 9.11 18.04
C MET A 57 -1.17 9.69 19.45
N PHE A 58 -2.28 9.45 20.16
CA PHE A 58 -2.43 9.89 21.54
C PHE A 58 -1.36 9.30 22.43
N THR A 59 -1.10 8.00 22.33
CA THR A 59 -0.06 7.31 23.09
C THR A 59 1.32 7.88 22.78
N ALA A 60 1.66 8.05 21.50
CA ALA A 60 2.96 8.55 21.06
C ALA A 60 3.19 10.01 21.47
N ILE A 61 2.18 10.87 21.47
CA ILE A 61 2.34 12.29 21.77
C ILE A 61 2.20 12.57 23.26
N THR A 62 1.21 11.97 23.93
CA THR A 62 0.81 12.33 25.29
C THR A 62 1.40 11.39 26.31
N ILE A 63 1.19 10.06 26.16
CA ILE A 63 1.60 9.10 27.19
C ILE A 63 3.12 8.97 27.25
N THR A 64 3.78 8.83 26.09
CA THR A 64 5.25 8.71 26.10
C THR A 64 5.91 9.98 26.61
N ARG A 65 5.37 11.16 26.34
CA ARG A 65 5.86 12.42 26.90
C ARG A 65 5.71 12.44 28.42
N ALA A 66 4.53 12.09 28.94
CA ALA A 66 4.28 12.04 30.39
C ALA A 66 5.22 11.04 31.09
N LEU A 67 5.53 9.91 30.44
CA LEU A 67 6.51 8.95 30.94
C LEU A 67 7.93 9.55 31.02
N TYR A 68 8.37 10.26 29.97
CA TYR A 68 9.68 10.92 29.99
C TYR A 68 9.77 12.02 31.03
N ASP A 69 8.73 12.86 31.15
CA ASP A 69 8.67 13.91 32.18
C ASP A 69 8.71 13.27 33.58
N GLY A 70 7.96 12.19 33.81
CA GLY A 70 7.98 11.44 35.07
C GLY A 70 9.35 10.79 35.38
N LEU A 71 10.04 10.24 34.37
CA LEU A 71 11.40 9.69 34.52
C LEU A 71 12.42 10.77 34.89
N ILE A 72 12.33 11.95 34.30
CA ILE A 72 13.23 13.07 34.56
C ILE A 72 12.99 13.61 35.98
N ASP A 73 11.71 13.83 36.34
CA ASP A 73 11.36 14.47 37.61
C ASP A 73 11.50 13.53 38.84
N ARG A 74 11.24 12.21 38.67
CA ARG A 74 11.22 11.25 39.78
C ARG A 74 12.54 10.50 39.97
N TRP A 75 13.27 10.25 38.89
CA TRP A 75 14.50 9.44 38.93
C TRP A 75 15.77 10.23 38.57
N ASN A 76 15.69 11.55 38.38
CA ASN A 76 16.83 12.44 38.08
C ASN A 76 17.74 11.85 36.99
N VAL A 77 17.15 11.37 35.89
CA VAL A 77 17.88 10.75 34.79
C VAL A 77 18.56 11.84 33.96
N ASP A 78 19.88 11.98 34.11
CA ASP A 78 20.68 12.98 33.40
C ASP A 78 21.00 12.59 31.94
N LYS A 79 20.92 11.30 31.62
CA LYS A 79 21.25 10.78 30.26
C LYS A 79 20.30 9.65 29.90
N LEU A 80 19.62 9.80 28.76
CA LEU A 80 18.90 8.70 28.11
C LEU A 80 19.82 8.04 27.08
N SER A 81 20.13 6.77 27.32
CA SER A 81 20.77 5.94 26.30
C SER A 81 19.69 5.26 25.46
N ILE A 82 19.50 5.70 24.22
CA ILE A 82 18.56 5.08 23.26
C ILE A 82 19.14 3.78 22.68
N GLY A 83 20.11 3.16 23.37
CA GLY A 83 20.81 1.99 22.89
C GLY A 83 21.83 2.30 21.79
N LYS A 84 22.68 1.31 21.48
CA LYS A 84 23.65 1.39 20.37
C LYS A 84 23.08 0.87 19.05
N ALA A 85 21.77 0.57 19.00
CA ALA A 85 21.13 -0.01 17.83
C ALA A 85 20.84 1.07 16.77
N ASP A 86 21.90 1.46 16.07
CA ASP A 86 21.83 2.25 14.84
C ASP A 86 22.50 1.44 13.70
N PRO A 87 21.87 0.31 13.29
CA PRO A 87 22.48 -0.60 12.30
C PRO A 87 22.65 0.05 10.94
N PHE A 88 21.83 1.03 10.60
CA PHE A 88 21.81 1.70 9.30
C PHE A 88 22.40 3.11 9.32
N GLY A 89 22.61 3.73 10.47
CA GLY A 89 23.03 5.14 10.59
C GLY A 89 24.45 5.45 10.13
N LYS A 90 25.30 4.41 9.98
CA LYS A 90 26.67 4.55 9.43
C LYS A 90 26.72 4.39 7.91
N ILE A 91 25.65 3.99 7.27
CA ILE A 91 25.59 3.76 5.82
C ILE A 91 25.59 5.12 5.12
N LYS A 92 26.55 5.30 4.21
CA LYS A 92 26.60 6.45 3.30
C LYS A 92 26.48 5.94 1.87
N PHE A 93 25.23 5.80 1.41
CA PHE A 93 24.93 5.26 0.10
C PHE A 93 24.45 6.34 -0.85
N GLY A 94 24.90 6.29 -2.10
CA GLY A 94 24.49 7.22 -3.16
C GLY A 94 23.27 6.69 -3.91
N PHE A 95 22.10 6.78 -3.33
CA PHE A 95 20.84 6.23 -3.87
C PHE A 95 20.51 6.73 -5.27
N MET A 96 20.76 8.02 -5.54
CA MET A 96 20.43 8.62 -6.82
C MET A 96 21.25 8.06 -7.99
N LYS A 97 22.43 7.48 -7.73
CA LYS A 97 23.23 6.80 -8.77
C LYS A 97 22.55 5.53 -9.28
N PHE A 98 21.83 4.84 -8.40
CA PHE A 98 21.12 3.59 -8.71
C PHE A 98 19.68 3.80 -9.15
N GLY A 99 19.17 5.04 -9.12
CA GLY A 99 17.79 5.35 -9.45
C GLY A 99 17.32 4.82 -10.81
N LYS A 100 18.18 4.85 -11.84
CA LYS A 100 17.85 4.31 -13.16
C LYS A 100 17.72 2.78 -13.15
N ALA A 101 18.67 2.07 -12.52
CA ALA A 101 18.64 0.61 -12.43
C ALA A 101 17.43 0.15 -11.59
N ALA A 102 17.20 0.79 -10.46
CA ALA A 102 16.05 0.54 -9.61
C ALA A 102 14.74 0.76 -10.37
N PHE A 103 14.58 1.88 -11.06
CA PHE A 103 13.43 2.17 -11.91
C PHE A 103 13.23 1.08 -12.98
N THR A 104 14.29 0.67 -13.68
CA THR A 104 14.19 -0.37 -14.73
C THR A 104 13.70 -1.70 -14.13
N ILE A 105 14.22 -2.12 -12.97
CA ILE A 105 13.83 -3.38 -12.32
C ILE A 105 12.34 -3.37 -11.98
N THR A 106 11.85 -2.35 -11.30
CA THR A 106 10.44 -2.32 -10.85
C THR A 106 9.46 -2.16 -12.01
N TRP A 107 9.80 -1.35 -13.01
CA TRP A 107 8.99 -1.25 -14.22
C TRP A 107 9.00 -2.53 -15.05
N SER A 108 10.08 -3.31 -15.01
CA SER A 108 10.09 -4.65 -15.61
C SER A 108 9.12 -5.59 -14.89
N VAL A 109 9.04 -5.56 -13.56
CA VAL A 109 8.07 -6.36 -12.79
C VAL A 109 6.64 -5.96 -13.15
N ILE A 110 6.35 -4.65 -13.21
CA ILE A 110 5.05 -4.13 -13.62
C ILE A 110 4.71 -4.61 -15.04
N PHE A 111 5.67 -4.53 -15.97
CA PHE A 111 5.48 -4.94 -17.35
C PHE A 111 5.19 -6.45 -17.48
N ILE A 112 5.92 -7.30 -16.75
CA ILE A 112 5.65 -8.74 -16.68
C ILE A 112 4.25 -8.98 -16.11
N GLY A 113 3.85 -8.29 -15.05
CA GLY A 113 2.50 -8.36 -14.51
C GLY A 113 1.43 -7.99 -15.52
N PHE A 114 1.62 -6.94 -16.32
CA PHE A 114 0.70 -6.57 -17.39
C PHE A 114 0.61 -7.62 -18.52
N ILE A 115 1.75 -8.24 -18.86
CA ILE A 115 1.74 -9.37 -19.83
C ILE A 115 0.92 -10.52 -19.24
N THR A 116 1.11 -10.86 -17.97
CA THR A 116 0.37 -11.95 -17.30
C THR A 116 -1.14 -11.63 -17.25
N ILE A 117 -1.52 -10.39 -16.95
CA ILE A 117 -2.91 -9.94 -16.98
C ILE A 117 -3.49 -10.10 -18.39
N ALA A 118 -2.75 -9.68 -19.41
CA ALA A 118 -3.20 -9.80 -20.81
C ALA A 118 -3.33 -11.26 -21.25
N MET A 119 -2.39 -12.14 -20.87
CA MET A 119 -2.42 -13.57 -21.20
C MET A 119 -3.59 -14.31 -20.51
N ARG A 120 -4.01 -13.86 -19.31
CA ARG A 120 -5.13 -14.44 -18.57
C ARG A 120 -6.49 -13.83 -18.92
N GLY A 121 -6.53 -12.85 -19.83
CA GLY A 121 -7.77 -12.15 -20.20
C GLY A 121 -8.25 -11.11 -19.20
N GLY A 122 -7.46 -10.79 -18.15
CA GLY A 122 -7.79 -9.79 -17.14
C GLY A 122 -7.19 -10.09 -15.77
N LEU A 123 -7.60 -9.29 -14.78
CA LEU A 123 -7.32 -9.54 -13.36
C LEU A 123 -8.26 -10.64 -12.85
N LEU A 124 -7.76 -11.47 -11.95
CA LEU A 124 -8.58 -12.45 -11.25
C LEU A 124 -9.37 -11.74 -10.15
N TRP A 125 -10.64 -11.54 -10.39
CA TRP A 125 -11.54 -10.91 -9.43
C TRP A 125 -12.15 -11.95 -8.51
N GLY A 126 -12.16 -11.67 -7.20
CA GLY A 126 -12.83 -12.52 -6.21
C GLY A 126 -14.36 -12.48 -6.31
N VAL A 127 -15.03 -13.36 -5.57
CA VAL A 127 -16.51 -13.45 -5.52
C VAL A 127 -17.16 -12.14 -5.12
N ASP A 128 -16.47 -11.32 -4.33
CA ASP A 128 -16.95 -9.99 -3.92
C ASP A 128 -17.32 -9.12 -5.12
N PHE A 129 -16.66 -9.31 -6.25
CA PHE A 129 -16.82 -8.48 -7.46
C PHE A 129 -17.57 -9.18 -8.58
N GLN A 130 -17.31 -10.48 -8.77
CA GLN A 130 -17.98 -11.25 -9.81
C GLN A 130 -19.35 -11.76 -9.37
N GLY A 131 -19.56 -11.93 -8.07
CA GLY A 131 -20.69 -12.63 -7.50
C GLY A 131 -20.47 -14.15 -7.50
N GLY A 132 -21.44 -14.89 -6.96
CA GLY A 132 -21.40 -16.31 -6.82
C GLY A 132 -21.30 -16.78 -5.38
N SER A 133 -21.18 -18.09 -5.20
CA SER A 133 -21.00 -18.76 -3.92
C SER A 133 -19.58 -19.28 -3.78
N LEU A 134 -18.95 -18.96 -2.67
CA LEU A 134 -17.63 -19.42 -2.29
C LEU A 134 -17.75 -20.42 -1.17
N LEU A 135 -17.20 -21.59 -1.35
CA LEU A 135 -17.16 -22.66 -0.36
C LEU A 135 -15.71 -23.07 -0.12
N GLU A 136 -15.26 -22.94 1.11
CA GLU A 136 -13.96 -23.43 1.56
C GLU A 136 -14.16 -24.73 2.31
N ILE A 137 -13.76 -25.86 1.71
CA ILE A 137 -14.04 -27.21 2.18
C ILE A 137 -12.74 -27.95 2.48
N SER A 138 -12.71 -28.64 3.61
CA SER A 138 -11.59 -29.49 4.02
C SER A 138 -11.99 -30.96 3.86
N PHE A 139 -11.42 -31.64 2.87
CA PHE A 139 -11.60 -33.09 2.65
C PHE A 139 -10.61 -33.90 3.47
N ASN A 140 -11.08 -34.84 4.25
CA ASN A 140 -10.23 -35.76 5.01
C ASN A 140 -10.77 -37.22 4.95
N PRO A 141 -10.11 -38.10 4.18
CA PRO A 141 -8.89 -37.92 3.39
C PRO A 141 -9.06 -36.94 2.22
N PRO A 142 -7.95 -36.35 1.66
CA PRO A 142 -8.00 -35.47 0.51
C PRO A 142 -8.74 -36.06 -0.69
N ALA A 143 -9.55 -35.28 -1.39
CA ALA A 143 -10.21 -35.64 -2.63
C ALA A 143 -9.47 -35.00 -3.83
N GLN A 144 -9.48 -35.71 -4.98
CA GLN A 144 -8.87 -35.18 -6.20
C GLN A 144 -9.78 -34.11 -6.82
N VAL A 145 -9.18 -33.05 -7.38
CA VAL A 145 -9.93 -31.92 -8.01
C VAL A 145 -10.85 -32.42 -9.14
N GLU A 146 -10.40 -33.42 -9.91
CA GLU A 146 -11.18 -34.01 -11.00
C GLU A 146 -12.42 -34.71 -10.48
N ASP A 147 -12.34 -35.42 -9.34
CA ASP A 147 -13.47 -36.09 -8.72
C ASP A 147 -14.48 -35.06 -8.18
N ILE A 148 -13.99 -33.99 -7.57
CA ILE A 148 -14.82 -32.88 -7.12
C ILE A 148 -15.53 -32.25 -8.32
N ARG A 149 -14.83 -32.01 -9.42
CA ARG A 149 -15.41 -31.49 -10.66
C ARG A 149 -16.46 -32.43 -11.22
N GLY A 150 -16.21 -33.72 -11.15
CA GLY A 150 -17.18 -34.77 -11.50
C GLY A 150 -18.47 -34.72 -10.67
N ALA A 151 -18.36 -34.46 -9.37
CA ALA A 151 -19.52 -34.28 -8.49
C ALA A 151 -20.36 -33.05 -8.85
N LEU A 152 -19.71 -32.01 -9.39
CA LEU A 152 -20.37 -30.78 -9.82
C LEU A 152 -21.04 -30.87 -11.21
N SER A 153 -20.87 -32.00 -11.95
CA SER A 153 -21.50 -32.18 -13.26
C SER A 153 -23.02 -32.39 -13.18
N SER A 154 -23.55 -32.72 -12.01
CA SER A 154 -24.95 -33.04 -11.80
C SER A 154 -25.46 -32.56 -10.45
N VAL A 155 -25.45 -31.25 -10.23
CA VAL A 155 -25.96 -30.62 -9.01
C VAL A 155 -27.45 -30.46 -9.11
N ASP A 156 -28.20 -31.02 -8.16
CA ASP A 156 -29.67 -30.85 -8.09
C ASP A 156 -30.00 -29.52 -7.36
N ILE A 157 -30.64 -28.61 -8.06
CA ILE A 157 -31.14 -27.37 -7.49
C ILE A 157 -32.65 -27.31 -7.68
N ASP A 158 -33.40 -27.47 -6.59
CA ASP A 158 -34.87 -27.46 -6.58
C ASP A 158 -35.49 -28.46 -7.59
N GLY A 159 -34.91 -29.67 -7.72
CA GLY A 159 -35.39 -30.72 -8.62
C GLY A 159 -34.92 -30.55 -10.07
N THR A 160 -34.03 -29.59 -10.34
CA THR A 160 -33.42 -29.38 -11.67
C THR A 160 -31.95 -29.74 -11.61
N THR A 161 -31.50 -30.68 -12.45
CA THR A 161 -30.06 -31.00 -12.56
C THR A 161 -29.34 -29.91 -13.33
N VAL A 162 -28.34 -29.30 -12.74
CA VAL A 162 -27.52 -28.22 -13.30
C VAL A 162 -26.07 -28.71 -13.39
N ASP A 163 -25.46 -28.49 -14.55
CA ASP A 163 -24.03 -28.73 -14.75
C ASP A 163 -23.24 -27.53 -14.23
N MET A 164 -22.38 -27.78 -13.26
CA MET A 164 -21.49 -26.79 -12.64
C MET A 164 -20.01 -27.17 -12.76
N THR A 165 -19.65 -27.96 -13.79
CA THR A 165 -18.24 -28.34 -14.05
C THR A 165 -17.32 -27.15 -14.34
N ASP A 166 -17.89 -26.05 -14.83
CA ASP A 166 -17.16 -24.79 -15.06
C ASP A 166 -16.84 -24.03 -13.78
N SER A 167 -17.30 -24.52 -12.61
CA SER A 167 -16.95 -23.92 -11.32
C SER A 167 -15.43 -23.91 -11.11
N GLU A 168 -14.93 -22.82 -10.56
CA GLU A 168 -13.52 -22.73 -10.22
C GLU A 168 -13.25 -23.56 -8.96
N ILE A 169 -12.32 -24.50 -9.09
CA ILE A 169 -11.88 -25.38 -7.99
C ILE A 169 -10.38 -25.17 -7.82
N LYS A 170 -9.96 -24.76 -6.64
CA LYS A 170 -8.57 -24.42 -6.32
C LYS A 170 -8.16 -25.06 -4.99
N GLU A 171 -7.08 -25.83 -4.99
CA GLU A 171 -6.46 -26.29 -3.73
C GLU A 171 -5.71 -25.15 -3.06
N PHE A 172 -5.74 -25.09 -1.73
CA PHE A 172 -5.02 -24.05 -0.99
C PHE A 172 -4.55 -24.53 0.39
N GLY A 173 -3.45 -23.98 0.83
CA GLY A 173 -2.92 -24.20 2.17
C GLY A 173 -2.53 -25.67 2.43
N ALA A 174 -3.21 -26.33 3.36
CA ALA A 174 -2.95 -27.73 3.69
C ALA A 174 -3.59 -28.68 2.69
N GLU A 175 -3.01 -29.87 2.53
CA GLU A 175 -3.54 -30.94 1.68
C GLU A 175 -4.99 -31.26 2.04
N GLY A 176 -5.85 -31.39 1.02
CA GLY A 176 -7.28 -31.63 1.17
C GLY A 176 -8.15 -30.40 1.38
N ASN A 177 -7.59 -29.21 1.49
CA ASN A 177 -8.38 -27.99 1.52
C ASN A 177 -8.64 -27.49 0.10
N VAL A 178 -9.92 -27.28 -0.22
CA VAL A 178 -10.36 -26.89 -1.56
C VAL A 178 -11.30 -25.70 -1.47
N LEU A 179 -11.04 -24.70 -2.32
CA LEU A 179 -11.89 -23.56 -2.54
C LEU A 179 -12.73 -23.83 -3.79
N ILE A 180 -14.04 -23.79 -3.66
CA ILE A 180 -14.98 -23.97 -4.77
C ILE A 180 -15.76 -22.69 -4.94
N ARG A 181 -15.72 -22.13 -6.15
CA ARG A 181 -16.55 -21.00 -6.55
C ARG A 181 -17.57 -21.47 -7.57
N ALA A 182 -18.83 -21.44 -7.19
CA ALA A 182 -19.95 -21.78 -8.04
C ALA A 182 -20.85 -20.59 -8.26
N SER A 183 -21.33 -20.38 -9.48
CA SER A 183 -22.28 -19.31 -9.81
C SER A 183 -23.31 -19.83 -10.80
N SER A 184 -24.49 -19.20 -10.80
CA SER A 184 -25.55 -19.49 -11.74
C SER A 184 -26.27 -18.18 -12.09
N ASP A 185 -26.67 -18.04 -13.34
CA ASP A 185 -27.47 -16.90 -13.81
C ASP A 185 -28.97 -17.07 -13.48
N VAL A 186 -29.38 -18.27 -13.09
CA VAL A 186 -30.80 -18.65 -12.88
C VAL A 186 -31.13 -18.75 -11.41
N TRP A 187 -30.25 -19.32 -10.58
CA TRP A 187 -30.47 -19.61 -9.19
C TRP A 187 -29.77 -18.59 -8.29
N ASN A 188 -30.36 -18.32 -7.12
CA ASN A 188 -29.67 -17.45 -6.17
C ASN A 188 -28.47 -18.18 -5.52
N GLU A 189 -27.51 -17.39 -5.05
CA GLU A 189 -26.22 -17.89 -4.55
C GLU A 189 -26.39 -18.82 -3.34
N GLN A 190 -27.39 -18.60 -2.49
CA GLN A 190 -27.68 -19.46 -1.33
C GLN A 190 -28.18 -20.84 -1.75
N GLN A 191 -29.04 -20.90 -2.77
CA GLN A 191 -29.53 -22.18 -3.32
C GLN A 191 -28.35 -22.93 -3.96
N VAL A 192 -27.52 -22.24 -4.74
CA VAL A 192 -26.32 -22.82 -5.35
C VAL A 192 -25.37 -23.38 -4.28
N ALA A 193 -25.05 -22.60 -3.24
CA ALA A 193 -24.18 -23.05 -2.16
C ALA A 193 -24.75 -24.30 -1.46
N THR A 194 -26.03 -24.28 -1.13
CA THR A 194 -26.69 -25.42 -0.44
C THR A 194 -26.69 -26.67 -1.30
N SER A 195 -27.00 -26.56 -2.59
CA SER A 195 -27.05 -27.70 -3.49
C SER A 195 -25.66 -28.24 -3.81
N VAL A 196 -24.65 -27.37 -3.98
CA VAL A 196 -23.25 -27.78 -4.15
C VAL A 196 -22.77 -28.56 -2.90
N LYS A 197 -23.04 -28.05 -1.69
CA LYS A 197 -22.70 -28.73 -0.45
C LYS A 197 -23.37 -30.13 -0.40
N ALA A 198 -24.65 -30.23 -0.73
CA ALA A 198 -25.38 -31.48 -0.74
C ALA A 198 -24.80 -32.49 -1.76
N ALA A 199 -24.46 -32.03 -2.97
CA ALA A 199 -23.83 -32.85 -4.00
C ALA A 199 -22.47 -33.42 -3.52
N LEU A 200 -21.65 -32.58 -2.89
CA LEU A 200 -20.34 -33.00 -2.36
C LEU A 200 -20.46 -33.95 -1.19
N VAL A 201 -21.37 -33.74 -0.26
CA VAL A 201 -21.60 -34.68 0.87
C VAL A 201 -22.10 -36.02 0.36
N ASN A 202 -22.97 -36.04 -0.65
CA ASN A 202 -23.46 -37.28 -1.24
C ASN A 202 -22.36 -38.06 -1.98
N GLN A 203 -21.45 -37.36 -2.67
CA GLN A 203 -20.38 -38.00 -3.44
C GLN A 203 -19.17 -38.41 -2.56
N PHE A 204 -18.91 -37.66 -1.51
CA PHE A 204 -17.74 -37.80 -0.65
C PHE A 204 -18.10 -38.05 0.83
N PRO A 205 -18.97 -39.01 1.17
CA PRO A 205 -19.43 -39.21 2.55
C PRO A 205 -18.31 -39.63 3.49
N ASP A 206 -17.26 -40.25 2.96
CA ASP A 206 -16.10 -40.68 3.74
C ASP A 206 -15.06 -39.57 3.95
N ASN A 207 -15.03 -38.54 3.11
CA ASN A 207 -14.11 -37.45 3.17
C ASN A 207 -14.68 -36.23 3.94
N LEU A 208 -16.02 -36.12 4.01
CA LEU A 208 -16.78 -35.04 4.66
C LEU A 208 -17.57 -35.57 5.87
N LYS A 209 -16.86 -36.22 6.82
CA LYS A 209 -17.48 -36.79 8.01
C LYS A 209 -17.77 -35.74 9.08
N GLY A 210 -18.91 -35.92 9.78
CA GLY A 210 -19.33 -35.03 10.87
C GLY A 210 -20.31 -33.95 10.43
N GLY A 211 -20.50 -32.93 11.26
CA GLY A 211 -21.32 -31.77 10.94
C GLY A 211 -20.61 -30.78 9.99
N GLU A 212 -21.36 -29.84 9.39
CA GLU A 212 -20.80 -28.84 8.50
C GLU A 212 -19.61 -28.10 9.13
N GLU A 213 -19.65 -27.87 10.43
CA GLU A 213 -18.59 -27.20 11.20
C GLU A 213 -17.24 -27.94 11.20
N THR A 214 -17.20 -29.20 10.80
CA THR A 214 -15.95 -29.99 10.77
C THR A 214 -15.21 -29.88 9.44
N TRP A 215 -15.93 -29.73 8.33
CA TRP A 215 -15.37 -29.73 6.99
C TRP A 215 -15.63 -28.47 6.20
N LEU A 216 -16.66 -27.69 6.51
CA LEU A 216 -16.92 -26.37 5.93
C LEU A 216 -16.19 -25.32 6.76
N ARG A 217 -15.10 -24.77 6.20
CA ARG A 217 -14.29 -23.76 6.87
C ARG A 217 -14.85 -22.36 6.69
N GLN A 218 -15.35 -22.08 5.48
CA GLN A 218 -15.95 -20.81 5.15
C GLN A 218 -17.01 -20.96 4.06
N GLU A 219 -18.06 -20.18 4.21
CA GLU A 219 -19.10 -19.99 3.21
C GLU A 219 -19.30 -18.49 3.00
N GLY A 220 -19.33 -18.08 1.75
CA GLY A 220 -19.64 -16.70 1.35
C GLY A 220 -20.46 -16.68 0.09
N SER A 221 -21.44 -15.79 0.01
CA SER A 221 -22.25 -15.62 -1.20
C SER A 221 -22.51 -14.13 -1.46
N VAL A 222 -22.31 -13.72 -2.72
CA VAL A 222 -22.51 -12.34 -3.15
C VAL A 222 -23.29 -12.35 -4.46
N SER A 223 -24.42 -11.63 -4.52
CA SER A 223 -25.14 -11.54 -5.79
C SER A 223 -24.36 -10.69 -6.81
N PRO A 224 -24.44 -11.01 -8.11
CA PRO A 224 -23.75 -10.26 -9.18
C PRO A 224 -24.09 -8.78 -9.20
N LYS A 225 -25.30 -8.40 -8.77
CA LYS A 225 -25.70 -7.01 -8.64
C LYS A 225 -24.90 -6.30 -7.55
N ILE A 226 -24.79 -6.93 -6.37
CA ILE A 226 -23.99 -6.42 -5.25
C ILE A 226 -22.52 -6.36 -5.65
N GLY A 227 -21.98 -7.37 -6.32
CA GLY A 227 -20.59 -7.38 -6.81
C GLY A 227 -20.26 -6.19 -7.70
N LYS A 228 -21.16 -5.82 -8.61
CA LYS A 228 -20.99 -4.60 -9.45
C LYS A 228 -21.01 -3.31 -8.61
N GLU A 229 -21.90 -3.22 -7.63
CA GLU A 229 -21.95 -2.07 -6.72
C GLU A 229 -20.65 -1.97 -5.91
N LEU A 230 -20.16 -3.09 -5.37
CA LEU A 230 -18.89 -3.16 -4.64
C LEU A 230 -17.70 -2.75 -5.51
N THR A 231 -17.66 -3.14 -6.78
CA THR A 231 -16.63 -2.72 -7.73
C THR A 231 -16.59 -1.19 -7.88
N VAL A 232 -17.75 -0.58 -8.09
CA VAL A 232 -17.85 0.88 -8.24
C VAL A 232 -17.44 1.59 -6.96
N ASP A 233 -17.84 1.08 -5.80
CA ASP A 233 -17.51 1.68 -4.51
C ASP A 233 -16.03 1.50 -4.14
N ALA A 234 -15.43 0.37 -4.48
CA ALA A 234 -13.98 0.16 -4.37
C ALA A 234 -13.19 1.18 -5.22
N LEU A 235 -13.60 1.39 -6.47
CA LEU A 235 -12.98 2.39 -7.35
C LEU A 235 -13.13 3.81 -6.80
N LYS A 236 -14.31 4.16 -6.27
CA LYS A 236 -14.53 5.46 -5.60
C LYS A 236 -13.61 5.60 -4.38
N ALA A 237 -13.50 4.57 -3.53
CA ALA A 237 -12.63 4.60 -2.36
C ALA A 237 -11.17 4.88 -2.75
N VAL A 238 -10.65 4.18 -3.76
CA VAL A 238 -9.29 4.39 -4.27
C VAL A 238 -9.12 5.81 -4.82
N MET A 239 -10.05 6.27 -5.64
CA MET A 239 -9.98 7.60 -6.26
C MET A 239 -10.02 8.72 -5.22
N TRP A 240 -10.94 8.67 -4.26
CA TRP A 240 -11.07 9.67 -3.20
C TRP A 240 -9.89 9.64 -2.23
N SER A 241 -9.32 8.45 -1.95
CA SER A 241 -8.11 8.32 -1.15
C SER A 241 -6.92 9.00 -1.82
N ILE A 242 -6.67 8.71 -3.08
CA ILE A 242 -5.58 9.33 -3.85
C ILE A 242 -5.79 10.85 -3.92
N LEU A 243 -7.00 11.31 -4.25
CA LEU A 243 -7.31 12.74 -4.33
C LEU A 243 -7.08 13.44 -2.98
N GLY A 244 -7.54 12.85 -1.88
CA GLY A 244 -7.37 13.39 -0.53
C GLY A 244 -5.89 13.49 -0.14
N ILE A 245 -5.08 12.46 -0.42
CA ILE A 245 -3.64 12.45 -0.15
C ILE A 245 -2.92 13.50 -1.00
N VAL A 246 -3.25 13.59 -2.29
CA VAL A 246 -2.67 14.59 -3.20
C VAL A 246 -2.94 16.00 -2.70
N LEU A 247 -4.17 16.28 -2.33
CA LEU A 247 -4.57 17.58 -1.78
C LEU A 247 -3.82 17.87 -0.48
N TYR A 248 -3.74 16.88 0.41
CA TYR A 248 -2.99 17.01 1.65
C TYR A 248 -1.51 17.34 1.41
N ILE A 249 -0.83 16.60 0.53
CA ILE A 249 0.59 16.83 0.19
C ILE A 249 0.77 18.19 -0.48
N ALA A 250 -0.12 18.60 -1.38
CA ALA A 250 -0.06 19.88 -2.04
C ALA A 250 -0.14 21.05 -1.05
N VAL A 251 -1.05 20.96 -0.07
CA VAL A 251 -1.21 21.94 1.01
C VAL A 251 0.01 21.93 1.94
N ARG A 252 0.44 20.74 2.35
CA ARG A 252 1.54 20.53 3.31
C ARG A 252 2.88 21.08 2.80
N PHE A 253 3.17 20.90 1.51
CA PHE A 253 4.43 21.31 0.89
C PHE A 253 4.31 22.61 0.05
N ARG A 254 3.20 23.36 0.12
CA ARG A 254 2.93 24.56 -0.70
C ARG A 254 4.07 25.59 -0.71
N HIS A 255 4.73 25.78 0.43
CA HIS A 255 5.77 26.82 0.61
C HIS A 255 7.13 26.45 -0.01
N VAL A 256 7.37 25.18 -0.36
CA VAL A 256 8.65 24.66 -0.86
C VAL A 256 8.59 24.17 -2.31
N GLY A 257 7.54 24.53 -3.03
CA GLY A 257 7.27 24.05 -4.40
C GLY A 257 6.52 22.72 -4.36
N GLY A 258 5.44 22.66 -3.62
CA GLY A 258 4.61 21.51 -3.29
C GLY A 258 4.23 20.63 -4.48
N PHE A 259 4.08 21.24 -5.67
CA PHE A 259 3.76 20.50 -6.89
C PHE A 259 4.79 19.43 -7.26
N ARG A 260 6.09 19.67 -7.01
CA ARG A 260 7.17 18.69 -7.26
C ARG A 260 7.07 17.48 -6.35
N PHE A 261 6.84 17.75 -5.08
CA PHE A 261 6.70 16.71 -4.06
C PHE A 261 5.39 15.93 -4.26
N GLY A 262 4.30 16.64 -4.63
CA GLY A 262 3.04 16.01 -4.97
C GLY A 262 3.15 15.02 -6.11
N ILE A 263 3.77 15.41 -7.24
CA ILE A 263 3.98 14.50 -8.37
C ILE A 263 4.84 13.29 -7.97
N GLY A 264 5.93 13.50 -7.23
CA GLY A 264 6.78 12.41 -6.75
C GLY A 264 5.98 11.41 -5.92
N ALA A 265 5.17 11.89 -4.97
CA ALA A 265 4.34 11.04 -4.12
C ALA A 265 3.26 10.29 -4.92
N ILE A 266 2.53 10.98 -5.81
CA ILE A 266 1.50 10.35 -6.65
C ILE A 266 2.10 9.22 -7.49
N THR A 267 3.25 9.48 -8.11
CA THR A 267 3.90 8.46 -8.96
C THR A 267 4.34 7.26 -8.13
N ALA A 268 4.85 7.48 -6.92
CA ALA A 268 5.19 6.38 -6.00
C ALA A 268 3.94 5.58 -5.59
N LEU A 269 2.83 6.24 -5.26
CA LEU A 269 1.58 5.56 -4.91
C LEU A 269 1.03 4.71 -6.05
N ILE A 270 0.99 5.26 -7.26
CA ILE A 270 0.54 4.51 -8.45
C ILE A 270 1.48 3.31 -8.69
N HIS A 271 2.79 3.53 -8.59
CA HIS A 271 3.77 2.47 -8.72
C HIS A 271 3.54 1.34 -7.69
N ASP A 272 3.31 1.66 -6.41
CA ASP A 272 3.11 0.68 -5.35
C ASP A 272 1.87 -0.18 -5.59
N VAL A 273 0.76 0.45 -5.97
CA VAL A 273 -0.47 -0.26 -6.35
C VAL A 273 -0.23 -1.17 -7.55
N LEU A 274 0.44 -0.66 -8.60
CA LEU A 274 0.73 -1.45 -9.81
C LEU A 274 1.65 -2.64 -9.53
N ILE A 275 2.63 -2.50 -8.64
CA ILE A 275 3.49 -3.64 -8.23
C ILE A 275 2.67 -4.70 -7.51
N VAL A 276 1.81 -4.33 -6.57
CA VAL A 276 0.97 -5.31 -5.86
C VAL A 276 0.05 -6.03 -6.85
N LEU A 277 -0.62 -5.31 -7.75
CA LEU A 277 -1.47 -5.91 -8.79
C LEU A 277 -0.67 -6.82 -9.73
N ALA A 278 0.54 -6.42 -10.11
CA ALA A 278 1.43 -7.24 -10.93
C ALA A 278 1.82 -8.55 -10.21
N VAL A 279 2.18 -8.48 -8.93
CA VAL A 279 2.52 -9.66 -8.12
C VAL A 279 1.31 -10.59 -8.00
N PHE A 280 0.12 -10.06 -7.73
CA PHE A 280 -1.12 -10.84 -7.66
C PHE A 280 -1.39 -11.57 -8.97
N SER A 281 -1.24 -10.86 -10.09
CA SER A 281 -1.41 -11.48 -11.41
C SER A 281 -0.36 -12.57 -11.69
N ILE A 282 0.90 -12.37 -11.31
CA ILE A 282 1.98 -13.35 -11.51
C ILE A 282 1.74 -14.61 -10.67
N ILE A 283 1.39 -14.45 -9.40
CA ILE A 283 1.13 -15.56 -8.47
C ILE A 283 -0.20 -16.26 -8.81
N GLY A 284 -1.18 -15.55 -9.37
CA GLY A 284 -2.52 -16.06 -9.65
C GLY A 284 -3.45 -15.94 -8.44
N GLU A 285 -3.23 -14.92 -7.62
CA GLU A 285 -4.10 -14.59 -6.50
C GLU A 285 -5.25 -13.68 -6.92
N GLU A 286 -6.39 -13.84 -6.25
CA GLU A 286 -7.59 -13.07 -6.54
C GLU A 286 -7.58 -11.70 -5.86
N ILE A 287 -8.17 -10.74 -6.54
CA ILE A 287 -8.48 -9.42 -5.99
C ILE A 287 -9.83 -9.51 -5.28
N THR A 288 -9.80 -9.61 -3.95
CA THR A 288 -10.98 -9.55 -3.09
C THR A 288 -11.18 -8.16 -2.52
N MET A 289 -12.32 -7.91 -1.86
CA MET A 289 -12.55 -6.66 -1.13
C MET A 289 -11.54 -6.47 0.00
N ALA A 290 -11.08 -7.54 0.63
CA ALA A 290 -10.02 -7.49 1.64
C ALA A 290 -8.69 -7.00 1.02
N VAL A 291 -8.35 -7.46 -0.19
CA VAL A 291 -7.18 -6.99 -0.94
C VAL A 291 -7.28 -5.50 -1.28
N VAL A 292 -8.47 -5.01 -1.66
CA VAL A 292 -8.69 -3.57 -1.88
C VAL A 292 -8.48 -2.77 -0.60
N ALA A 293 -8.96 -3.26 0.54
CA ALA A 293 -8.72 -2.64 1.85
C ALA A 293 -7.22 -2.61 2.19
N ALA A 294 -6.50 -3.70 1.90
CA ALA A 294 -5.04 -3.76 2.04
C ALA A 294 -4.34 -2.73 1.15
N LEU A 295 -4.70 -2.64 -0.14
CA LEU A 295 -4.14 -1.66 -1.07
C LEU A 295 -4.33 -0.22 -0.58
N LEU A 296 -5.52 0.12 -0.09
CA LEU A 296 -5.76 1.45 0.48
C LEU A 296 -4.97 1.70 1.76
N THR A 297 -4.79 0.67 2.59
CA THR A 297 -3.92 0.75 3.77
C THR A 297 -2.45 0.98 3.37
N VAL A 298 -1.97 0.27 2.35
CA VAL A 298 -0.63 0.45 1.77
C VAL A 298 -0.44 1.86 1.23
N VAL A 299 -1.41 2.41 0.52
CA VAL A 299 -1.38 3.79 0.01
C VAL A 299 -1.17 4.79 1.15
N GLY A 300 -1.87 4.61 2.28
CA GLY A 300 -1.66 5.43 3.48
C GLY A 300 -0.27 5.23 4.11
N TYR A 301 0.15 3.98 4.24
CA TYR A 301 1.43 3.61 4.85
C TYR A 301 2.64 4.07 4.01
N SER A 302 2.65 3.82 2.71
CA SER A 302 3.71 4.25 1.79
C SER A 302 3.90 5.76 1.78
N THR A 303 2.79 6.51 1.86
CA THR A 303 2.82 7.97 1.93
C THR A 303 3.56 8.46 3.18
N ASN A 304 3.49 7.74 4.30
CA ASN A 304 4.20 8.10 5.52
C ASN A 304 5.72 8.17 5.30
N ASP A 305 6.32 7.13 4.74
CA ASP A 305 7.76 7.11 4.47
C ASP A 305 8.16 8.20 3.46
N THR A 306 7.34 8.40 2.43
CA THR A 306 7.54 9.46 1.43
C THR A 306 7.54 10.86 2.07
N ILE A 307 6.61 11.14 2.99
CA ILE A 307 6.52 12.43 3.71
C ILE A 307 7.76 12.64 4.58
N VAL A 308 8.23 11.62 5.28
CA VAL A 308 9.43 11.70 6.13
C VAL A 308 10.67 12.07 5.31
N VAL A 309 10.88 11.39 4.17
CA VAL A 309 11.98 11.69 3.26
C VAL A 309 11.84 13.10 2.68
N PHE A 310 10.64 13.49 2.26
CA PHE A 310 10.40 14.81 1.69
C PHE A 310 10.57 15.96 2.71
N ASP A 311 10.17 15.75 3.95
CA ASP A 311 10.38 16.73 5.02
C ASP A 311 11.88 16.93 5.27
N ARG A 312 12.67 15.85 5.26
CA ARG A 312 14.11 15.91 5.40
C ARG A 312 14.81 16.58 4.20
N ILE A 313 14.36 16.28 2.98
CA ILE A 313 14.83 16.98 1.77
C ILE A 313 14.53 18.47 1.88
N ARG A 314 13.33 18.84 2.33
CA ARG A 314 12.93 20.24 2.54
C ARG A 314 13.86 20.97 3.51
N GLU A 315 14.18 20.36 4.63
CA GLU A 315 15.15 20.92 5.60
C GLU A 315 16.54 21.11 4.99
N GLY A 316 16.92 20.21 4.08
CA GLY A 316 18.20 20.28 3.37
C GLY A 316 18.29 21.30 2.25
N LEU A 317 17.17 21.91 1.79
CA LEU A 317 17.14 22.79 0.62
C LEU A 317 18.10 24.00 0.71
N GLY A 318 18.33 24.53 1.91
CA GLY A 318 19.31 25.61 2.14
C GLY A 318 20.74 25.26 1.73
N ARG A 319 21.10 23.98 1.79
CA ARG A 319 22.41 23.42 1.42
C ARG A 319 22.55 23.17 -0.09
N ALA A 320 21.44 23.04 -0.81
CA ALA A 320 21.42 22.64 -2.22
C ALA A 320 22.17 23.59 -3.16
N ARG A 321 22.35 24.86 -2.79
CA ARG A 321 23.13 25.84 -3.56
C ARG A 321 24.63 25.55 -3.55
N ARG A 322 25.15 24.89 -2.51
CA ARG A 322 26.59 24.58 -2.34
C ARG A 322 26.92 23.14 -2.77
N GLU A 323 26.09 22.20 -2.42
CA GLU A 323 26.38 20.76 -2.56
C GLU A 323 25.69 20.14 -3.80
N GLY A 324 24.76 20.85 -4.45
CA GLY A 324 23.90 20.31 -5.51
C GLY A 324 22.69 19.58 -4.95
N PHE A 325 21.57 19.64 -5.70
CA PHE A 325 20.29 19.13 -5.21
C PHE A 325 20.28 17.59 -5.01
N SER A 326 20.89 16.86 -5.95
CA SER A 326 20.98 15.40 -5.86
C SER A 326 21.77 14.91 -4.62
N ALA A 327 22.87 15.58 -4.29
CA ALA A 327 23.66 15.26 -3.10
C ALA A 327 22.89 15.54 -1.81
N VAL A 328 22.09 16.61 -1.78
CA VAL A 328 21.21 16.91 -0.64
C VAL A 328 20.13 15.83 -0.48
N VAL A 329 19.57 15.33 -1.57
CA VAL A 329 18.58 14.24 -1.55
C VAL A 329 19.22 12.97 -1.02
N ASP A 330 20.40 12.56 -1.54
CA ASP A 330 21.12 11.40 -1.04
C ASP A 330 21.42 11.49 0.47
N LYS A 331 21.85 12.65 0.93
CA LYS A 331 22.12 12.90 2.35
C LYS A 331 20.85 12.82 3.20
N SER A 332 19.74 13.39 2.72
CA SER A 332 18.45 13.37 3.40
C SER A 332 17.91 11.94 3.53
N ILE A 333 18.03 11.12 2.49
CA ILE A 333 17.65 9.71 2.54
C ILE A 333 18.49 8.94 3.55
N ASN A 334 19.83 9.10 3.54
CA ASN A 334 20.71 8.46 4.51
C ASN A 334 20.38 8.85 5.96
N GLU A 335 20.00 10.12 6.20
CA GLU A 335 19.60 10.61 7.53
C GLU A 335 18.25 10.00 8.02
N CYS A 336 17.36 9.59 7.10
CA CYS A 336 16.08 8.93 7.42
C CYS A 336 16.15 7.41 7.39
N LEU A 337 17.18 6.84 6.75
CA LEU A 337 17.26 5.41 6.40
C LEU A 337 17.03 4.48 7.59
N ASN A 338 17.69 4.77 8.73
CA ASN A 338 17.53 3.95 9.93
C ASN A 338 16.07 3.89 10.40
N ARG A 339 15.39 5.02 10.42
CA ARG A 339 13.96 5.10 10.79
C ARG A 339 13.09 4.30 9.83
N THR A 340 13.21 4.55 8.54
CA THR A 340 12.42 3.90 7.49
C THR A 340 12.64 2.38 7.49
N MET A 341 13.89 1.92 7.58
CA MET A 341 14.20 0.49 7.65
C MET A 341 13.64 -0.17 8.91
N MET A 342 13.78 0.46 10.08
CA MET A 342 13.29 -0.11 11.34
C MET A 342 11.77 -0.17 11.38
N THR A 343 11.07 0.87 10.91
CA THR A 343 9.59 0.86 10.86
C THR A 343 9.07 -0.20 9.91
N SER A 344 9.64 -0.32 8.71
CA SER A 344 9.22 -1.32 7.73
C SER A 344 9.55 -2.74 8.18
N LEU A 345 10.73 -2.97 8.76
CA LEU A 345 11.14 -4.30 9.23
C LEU A 345 10.23 -4.80 10.37
N THR A 346 9.86 -3.91 11.30
CA THR A 346 8.93 -4.29 12.39
C THR A 346 7.55 -4.66 11.87
N VAL A 347 7.03 -3.93 10.88
CA VAL A 347 5.74 -4.27 10.25
C VAL A 347 5.85 -5.57 9.44
N LEU A 348 6.93 -5.75 8.66
CA LEU A 348 7.16 -6.99 7.90
C LEU A 348 7.29 -8.21 8.81
N LEU A 349 7.86 -8.05 10.00
CA LEU A 349 7.91 -9.13 10.99
C LEU A 349 6.50 -9.59 11.39
N VAL A 350 5.60 -8.64 11.70
CA VAL A 350 4.21 -8.94 12.03
C VAL A 350 3.48 -9.57 10.83
N LEU A 351 3.69 -9.03 9.64
CA LEU A 351 3.08 -9.56 8.41
C LEU A 351 3.59 -10.97 8.06
N ALA A 352 4.85 -11.29 8.36
CA ALA A 352 5.38 -12.64 8.18
C ALA A 352 4.66 -13.67 9.08
N PHE A 353 4.38 -13.32 10.34
CA PHE A 353 3.55 -14.15 11.22
C PHE A 353 2.10 -14.25 10.73
N LEU A 354 1.55 -13.15 10.22
CA LEU A 354 0.21 -13.15 9.67
C LEU A 354 0.12 -14.05 8.43
N LEU A 355 1.10 -13.98 7.52
CA LEU A 355 1.16 -14.87 6.35
C LEU A 355 1.30 -16.35 6.73
N ALA A 356 2.16 -16.65 7.72
CA ALA A 356 2.39 -18.02 8.17
C ALA A 356 1.16 -18.62 8.86
N GLY A 357 0.33 -17.80 9.50
CA GLY A 357 -0.88 -18.24 10.23
C GLY A 357 -2.18 -18.01 9.46
N SER A 358 -2.16 -17.35 8.29
CA SER A 358 -3.38 -17.04 7.55
C SER A 358 -3.91 -18.26 6.81
N GLN A 359 -5.22 -18.45 6.94
CA GLN A 359 -5.99 -19.34 6.07
C GLN A 359 -6.33 -18.59 4.77
N SER A 360 -6.87 -19.29 3.77
CA SER A 360 -7.07 -18.79 2.39
C SER A 360 -7.65 -17.37 2.30
N THR A 361 -8.66 -17.06 3.08
CA THR A 361 -9.38 -15.78 3.01
C THR A 361 -8.55 -14.57 3.41
N ASN A 362 -7.65 -14.72 4.38
CA ASN A 362 -6.80 -13.63 4.87
C ASN A 362 -5.43 -13.61 4.19
N PHE A 363 -5.09 -14.64 3.41
CA PHE A 363 -3.80 -14.76 2.75
C PHE A 363 -3.58 -13.62 1.75
N GLY A 364 -4.54 -13.38 0.85
CA GLY A 364 -4.46 -12.28 -0.12
C GLY A 364 -4.31 -10.91 0.55
N PHE A 365 -5.04 -10.66 1.65
CA PHE A 365 -4.90 -9.45 2.44
C PHE A 365 -3.47 -9.28 3.01
N ALA A 366 -2.95 -10.31 3.67
CA ALA A 366 -1.62 -10.30 4.25
C ALA A 366 -0.52 -10.18 3.18
N LEU A 367 -0.71 -10.84 2.03
CA LEU A 367 0.19 -10.79 0.87
C LEU A 367 0.23 -9.37 0.29
N ALA A 368 -0.93 -8.73 0.07
CA ALA A 368 -1.03 -7.37 -0.44
C ALA A 368 -0.34 -6.36 0.49
N LEU A 369 -0.55 -6.48 1.81
CA LEU A 369 0.14 -5.65 2.79
C LEU A 369 1.65 -5.88 2.76
N THR A 370 2.10 -7.13 2.68
CA THR A 370 3.54 -7.47 2.69
C THR A 370 4.25 -6.86 1.48
N PHE A 371 3.76 -7.13 0.27
CA PHE A 371 4.35 -6.54 -0.93
C PHE A 371 4.17 -5.02 -0.93
N GLY A 372 3.05 -4.51 -0.44
CA GLY A 372 2.80 -3.09 -0.33
C GLY A 372 3.78 -2.37 0.59
N VAL A 373 4.12 -2.93 1.75
CA VAL A 373 5.12 -2.35 2.67
C VAL A 373 6.53 -2.41 2.07
N ILE A 374 6.91 -3.53 1.43
CA ILE A 374 8.19 -3.65 0.74
C ILE A 374 8.31 -2.60 -0.36
N THR A 375 7.29 -2.51 -1.22
CA THR A 375 7.30 -1.56 -2.34
C THR A 375 7.21 -0.11 -1.88
N GLY A 376 6.41 0.21 -0.87
CA GLY A 376 6.28 1.56 -0.30
C GLY A 376 7.59 2.06 0.30
N THR A 377 8.31 1.20 1.02
CA THR A 377 9.65 1.52 1.53
C THR A 377 10.64 1.79 0.40
N TYR A 378 10.61 0.94 -0.62
CA TYR A 378 11.45 1.07 -1.80
C TYR A 378 11.10 2.32 -2.61
N SER A 379 9.82 2.58 -2.88
CA SER A 379 9.35 3.62 -3.77
C SER A 379 9.61 5.04 -3.24
N SER A 380 9.57 5.24 -1.92
CA SER A 380 9.93 6.52 -1.29
C SER A 380 11.36 6.94 -1.62
N ILE A 381 12.28 5.97 -1.73
CA ILE A 381 13.70 6.17 -2.02
C ILE A 381 13.97 6.20 -3.53
N PHE A 382 13.49 5.20 -4.27
CA PHE A 382 13.89 4.95 -5.66
C PHE A 382 12.89 5.39 -6.72
N VAL A 383 11.68 5.81 -6.33
CA VAL A 383 10.67 6.36 -7.24
C VAL A 383 10.37 7.82 -6.92
N ALA A 384 9.87 8.12 -5.72
CA ALA A 384 9.47 9.46 -5.33
C ALA A 384 10.65 10.46 -5.37
N SER A 385 11.77 10.11 -4.72
CA SER A 385 12.93 10.99 -4.59
C SER A 385 13.63 11.29 -5.93
N PRO A 386 13.89 10.33 -6.82
CA PRO A 386 14.44 10.60 -8.16
C PRO A 386 13.54 11.48 -9.02
N ILE A 387 12.21 11.33 -8.93
CA ILE A 387 11.26 12.18 -9.67
C ILE A 387 11.36 13.63 -9.21
N VAL A 388 11.47 13.88 -7.91
CA VAL A 388 11.68 15.23 -7.37
C VAL A 388 13.00 15.82 -7.86
N VAL A 389 14.09 15.02 -7.91
CA VAL A 389 15.38 15.45 -8.46
C VAL A 389 15.28 15.78 -9.95
N TRP A 390 14.67 14.89 -10.71
CA TRP A 390 14.47 15.07 -12.15
C TRP A 390 13.67 16.33 -12.45
N TRP A 391 12.55 16.53 -11.76
CA TRP A 391 11.70 17.73 -11.90
C TRP A 391 12.45 19.00 -11.53
N HIS A 392 13.19 19.00 -10.42
CA HIS A 392 14.00 20.14 -10.01
C HIS A 392 15.04 20.52 -11.08
N THR A 393 15.74 19.52 -11.60
CA THR A 393 16.76 19.70 -12.64
C THR A 393 16.14 20.25 -13.94
N TRP A 394 15.00 19.71 -14.34
CA TRP A 394 14.27 20.17 -15.54
C TRP A 394 13.83 21.63 -15.41
N VAL A 395 13.21 22.01 -14.30
CA VAL A 395 12.76 23.38 -14.05
C VAL A 395 13.94 24.35 -13.99
N THR A 396 15.04 23.96 -13.34
CA THR A 396 16.25 24.80 -13.24
C THR A 396 16.87 25.02 -14.63
N LYS A 397 17.04 23.98 -15.43
CA LYS A 397 17.54 24.10 -16.81
C LYS A 397 16.65 25.02 -17.66
N LYS A 398 15.34 24.90 -17.55
CA LYS A 398 14.39 25.76 -18.29
C LYS A 398 14.50 27.21 -17.86
N ARG A 399 14.66 27.48 -16.57
CA ARG A 399 14.86 28.87 -16.04
C ARG A 399 16.18 29.45 -16.52
N ASP A 400 17.26 28.68 -16.53
CA ASP A 400 18.57 29.16 -16.99
C ASP A 400 18.58 29.42 -18.50
N ALA A 401 17.92 28.57 -19.29
CA ALA A 401 17.73 28.80 -20.73
C ALA A 401 16.95 30.13 -20.99
N MET A 402 15.86 30.36 -20.24
CA MET A 402 15.09 31.62 -20.35
C MET A 402 15.90 32.86 -19.92
N ARG A 403 16.72 32.73 -18.89
CA ARG A 403 17.61 33.82 -18.45
C ARG A 403 18.67 34.16 -19.50
N ARG A 404 19.28 33.13 -20.10
CA ARG A 404 20.26 33.32 -21.20
C ARG A 404 19.64 34.01 -22.41
N SER A 405 18.43 33.58 -22.84
CA SER A 405 17.72 34.19 -23.97
C SER A 405 17.31 35.65 -23.72
N ARG A 406 16.89 35.98 -22.48
CA ARG A 406 16.61 37.36 -22.09
C ARG A 406 17.88 38.24 -22.06
N GLY A 407 18.98 37.70 -21.53
CA GLY A 407 20.27 38.41 -21.49
C GLY A 407 20.85 38.68 -22.89
N SER A 408 20.70 37.75 -23.83
CA SER A 408 21.13 37.94 -25.22
C SER A 408 20.29 39.01 -25.95
N LYS A 409 18.96 39.00 -25.75
CA LYS A 409 18.06 40.04 -26.32
C LYS A 409 18.35 41.41 -25.74
N GLN A 410 18.68 41.53 -24.48
CA GLN A 410 18.99 42.79 -23.82
C GLN A 410 20.36 43.35 -24.28
N LYS A 411 21.36 42.46 -24.49
CA LYS A 411 22.65 42.88 -25.11
C LYS A 411 22.48 43.33 -26.55
N ALA A 412 21.70 42.60 -27.36
CA ALA A 412 21.41 42.99 -28.75
C ALA A 412 20.61 44.32 -28.86
N SER A 413 19.70 44.59 -27.93
CA SER A 413 18.99 45.85 -27.83
C SER A 413 19.91 47.03 -27.44
N LYS A 414 20.81 46.83 -26.48
CA LYS A 414 21.77 47.87 -26.09
C LYS A 414 22.77 48.18 -27.19
N SER A 415 23.29 47.20 -27.93
CA SER A 415 24.20 47.43 -29.06
C SER A 415 23.53 48.19 -30.23
N ARG A 416 22.22 47.98 -30.46
CA ARG A 416 21.45 48.74 -31.47
C ARG A 416 21.21 50.18 -31.07
N ILE A 417 21.12 50.48 -29.78
CA ILE A 417 20.93 51.85 -29.27
C ILE A 417 22.24 52.62 -29.29
N SER A 418 23.38 52.00 -28.91
CA SER A 418 24.68 52.64 -28.94
C SER A 418 25.19 52.96 -30.36
N GLY A 419 24.90 52.05 -31.35
CA GLY A 419 25.24 52.32 -32.76
C GLY A 419 24.37 53.40 -33.45
N ARG A 420 23.25 53.82 -32.82
CA ARG A 420 22.40 54.91 -33.33
C ARG A 420 22.74 56.29 -32.75
N VAL A 421 23.59 56.34 -31.76
CA VAL A 421 24.04 57.61 -31.11
C VAL A 421 25.35 58.07 -31.72
N GLU A 422 26.04 57.25 -32.49
CA GLU A 422 27.30 57.56 -33.19
C GLU A 422 27.11 57.99 -34.67
N GLU A 423 25.89 57.97 -35.22
CA GLU A 423 25.46 58.58 -36.48
C GLU A 423 24.77 59.94 -36.19
#